data_ae0175e5016a114301eda5c7bdd2dcd7
#
_entry.id   ae0175e5016a114301eda5c7bdd2dcd7
#
_cell.length_a   1.000
_cell.length_b   1.000
_cell.length_c   1.000
_cell.angle_alpha   90.00
_cell.angle_beta   90.00
_cell.angle_gamma   90.00
#
_symmetry.space_group_name_H-M   'P 1'
#
loop_
_entity.id
_entity.type
_entity.pdbx_description
1 polymer ?
#
loop_
_entity_poly.entity_id
_entity_poly.type
_entity_poly.pdbx_seq_one_letter_code
_entity_poly.pdbx_strand_id
1 'polypeptide(L)'
;MVLTDKQQFLDCIHYDEGGEYYARYNGLTLRSVFQPIFDKQHQVVGAEALVRIFTQHHTQIRPDLFFHSETFADDDKLNVERLSRAIHIRNFSLSPYRDTRLFLNVLPV
;
A
#
# COMPACT_ATOMS: atom_id res chain seq x y z
N MET A 1 -5.28 16.99 6.37
CA MET A 1 -5.04 16.72 7.81
C MET A 1 -4.41 15.35 7.96
N VAL A 2 -3.35 15.25 8.75
CA VAL A 2 -2.73 13.96 9.02
C VAL A 2 -3.65 13.13 9.93
N LEU A 3 -3.81 11.86 9.60
CA LEU A 3 -4.60 10.93 10.41
C LEU A 3 -3.79 10.53 11.64
N THR A 4 -4.07 11.16 12.77
CA THR A 4 -3.37 10.92 14.03
C THR A 4 -4.19 10.05 14.99
N ASP A 5 -5.50 10.04 14.83
CA ASP A 5 -6.40 9.21 15.62
C ASP A 5 -6.38 7.77 15.06
N LYS A 6 -6.13 6.80 15.96
CA LYS A 6 -6.08 5.39 15.59
C LYS A 6 -7.38 4.92 14.92
N GLN A 7 -8.52 5.37 15.43
CA GLN A 7 -9.81 4.95 14.88
C GLN A 7 -10.03 5.51 13.48
N GLN A 8 -9.68 6.79 13.26
CA GLN A 8 -9.77 7.40 11.93
C GLN A 8 -8.90 6.64 10.92
N PHE A 9 -7.70 6.26 11.34
CA PHE A 9 -6.78 5.49 10.52
C PHE A 9 -7.36 4.11 10.18
N LEU A 10 -7.85 3.40 11.18
CA LEU A 10 -8.41 2.06 11.01
C LEU A 10 -9.69 2.08 10.16
N ASP A 11 -10.47 3.16 10.24
CA ASP A 11 -11.70 3.28 9.46
C ASP A 11 -11.43 3.37 7.96
N CYS A 12 -10.20 3.69 7.56
CA CYS A 12 -9.81 3.69 6.15
C CYS A 12 -9.47 2.30 5.63
N ILE A 13 -9.25 1.31 6.52
CA ILE A 13 -8.78 -0.02 6.14
C ILE A 13 -9.95 -0.98 6.12
N HIS A 14 -10.10 -1.69 5.01
CA HIS A 14 -11.20 -2.62 4.76
C HIS A 14 -10.64 -3.98 4.34
N TYR A 15 -11.49 -5.00 4.47
CA TYR A 15 -11.16 -6.36 4.05
C TYR A 15 -12.20 -6.78 3.00
N ASP A 16 -11.75 -7.21 1.82
CA ASP A 16 -12.69 -7.56 0.76
C ASP A 16 -13.01 -9.06 0.73
N GLU A 17 -13.95 -9.44 -0.13
CA GLU A 17 -14.39 -10.83 -0.26
C GLU A 17 -13.31 -11.72 -0.87
N GLY A 18 -12.36 -11.13 -1.60
CA GLY A 18 -11.23 -11.84 -2.17
C GLY A 18 -10.14 -12.19 -1.18
N GLY A 19 -10.27 -11.75 0.08
CA GLY A 19 -9.30 -12.05 1.12
C GLY A 19 -8.14 -11.09 1.18
N GLU A 20 -8.34 -9.85 0.74
CA GLU A 20 -7.30 -8.81 0.75
C GLU A 20 -7.73 -7.60 1.55
N TYR A 21 -6.77 -6.98 2.23
CA TYR A 21 -6.95 -5.67 2.82
C TYR A 21 -6.69 -4.61 1.76
N TYR A 22 -7.53 -3.58 1.78
CA TYR A 22 -7.35 -2.39 0.96
C TYR A 22 -7.67 -1.17 1.80
N ALA A 23 -7.25 0.01 1.35
CA ALA A 23 -7.55 1.25 2.03
C ALA A 23 -8.34 2.17 1.12
N ARG A 24 -9.26 2.92 1.73
CA ARG A 24 -9.97 4.00 1.08
C ARG A 24 -9.65 5.28 1.81
N TYR A 25 -9.20 6.27 1.05
CA TYR A 25 -8.83 7.54 1.60
C TYR A 25 -9.12 8.64 0.58
N ASN A 26 -10.02 9.56 0.96
CA ASN A 26 -10.26 10.79 0.19
C ASN A 26 -10.51 10.54 -1.31
N GLY A 27 -11.38 9.57 -1.62
CA GLY A 27 -11.71 9.19 -2.99
C GLY A 27 -10.71 8.27 -3.67
N LEU A 28 -9.61 7.92 -2.99
CA LEU A 28 -8.61 7.00 -3.52
C LEU A 28 -8.81 5.62 -2.93
N THR A 29 -8.51 4.59 -3.72
CA THR A 29 -8.44 3.20 -3.27
C THR A 29 -7.01 2.73 -3.40
N LEU A 30 -6.47 2.18 -2.32
CA LEU A 30 -5.09 1.69 -2.25
C LEU A 30 -5.11 0.17 -2.16
N ARG A 31 -4.31 -0.48 -2.99
CA ARG A 31 -4.18 -1.94 -2.98
C ARG A 31 -2.71 -2.35 -2.98
N SER A 32 -2.45 -3.54 -2.46
CA SER A 32 -1.11 -4.11 -2.43
C SER A 32 -0.89 -5.03 -3.62
N VAL A 33 0.32 -4.96 -4.20
CA VAL A 33 0.83 -5.95 -5.13
C VAL A 33 2.19 -6.38 -4.62
N PHE A 34 2.48 -7.68 -4.68
CA PHE A 34 3.77 -8.21 -4.23
C PHE A 34 4.56 -8.71 -5.43
N GLN A 35 5.83 -8.31 -5.47
CA GLN A 35 6.78 -8.79 -6.46
C GLN A 35 7.80 -9.67 -5.76
N PRO A 36 7.88 -10.97 -6.11
CA PRO A 36 8.82 -11.87 -5.44
C PRO A 36 10.26 -11.52 -5.77
N ILE A 37 11.13 -11.72 -4.79
CA ILE A 37 12.57 -11.54 -4.91
C ILE A 37 13.21 -12.92 -4.83
N PHE A 38 14.05 -13.25 -5.82
CA PHE A 38 14.70 -14.54 -5.93
C PHE A 38 16.18 -14.44 -5.61
N ASP A 39 16.74 -15.49 -5.03
CA ASP A 39 18.19 -15.64 -4.86
C ASP A 39 18.82 -16.23 -6.12
N LYS A 40 20.12 -16.53 -6.05
CA LYS A 40 20.88 -17.11 -7.17
C LYS A 40 20.43 -18.52 -7.54
N GLN A 41 19.78 -19.23 -6.61
CA GLN A 41 19.24 -20.57 -6.83
C GLN A 41 17.78 -20.55 -7.28
N HIS A 42 17.24 -19.37 -7.64
CA HIS A 42 15.85 -19.16 -8.04
C HIS A 42 14.83 -19.50 -6.93
N GLN A 43 15.27 -19.41 -5.68
CA GLN A 43 14.38 -19.54 -4.52
C GLN A 43 13.82 -18.19 -4.13
N VAL A 44 12.55 -18.14 -3.75
CA VAL A 44 11.95 -16.91 -3.26
C VAL A 44 12.48 -16.62 -1.85
N VAL A 45 13.14 -15.48 -1.68
CA VAL A 45 13.71 -15.06 -0.38
C VAL A 45 12.97 -13.87 0.22
N GLY A 46 12.08 -13.25 -0.53
CA GLY A 46 11.30 -12.13 -0.05
C GLY A 46 10.30 -11.67 -1.08
N ALA A 47 9.55 -10.63 -0.74
CA ALA A 47 8.64 -9.97 -1.67
C ALA A 47 8.65 -8.47 -1.40
N GLU A 48 8.70 -7.69 -2.48
CA GLU A 48 8.54 -6.25 -2.41
C GLU A 48 7.06 -5.91 -2.50
N ALA A 49 6.57 -5.11 -1.55
CA ALA A 49 5.21 -4.63 -1.58
C ALA A 49 5.15 -3.31 -2.36
N LEU A 50 4.22 -3.24 -3.30
CA LEU A 50 4.02 -2.08 -4.16
C LEU A 50 2.57 -1.64 -4.04
N VAL A 51 2.36 -0.34 -3.85
CA VAL A 51 1.00 0.21 -3.79
C VAL A 51 0.47 0.46 -5.19
N ARG A 52 -0.80 0.14 -5.38
CA ARG A 52 -1.58 0.55 -6.55
C ARG A 52 -2.64 1.54 -6.08
N ILE A 53 -2.68 2.70 -6.71
CA ILE A 53 -3.57 3.80 -6.34
C ILE A 53 -4.61 3.97 -7.44
N PHE A 54 -5.88 3.93 -7.07
CA PHE A 54 -7.00 4.10 -8.01
C PHE A 54 -7.87 5.27 -7.58
N THR A 55 -8.36 6.03 -8.57
CA THR A 55 -9.37 7.06 -8.32
C THR A 55 -10.74 6.42 -8.15
N GLN A 56 -11.74 7.21 -7.75
CA GLN A 56 -13.11 6.73 -7.65
C GLN A 56 -13.73 6.33 -9.00
N HIS A 57 -13.09 6.72 -10.11
CA HIS A 57 -13.48 6.31 -11.46
C HIS A 57 -12.68 5.10 -11.95
N HIS A 58 -11.97 4.43 -11.05
CA HIS A 58 -11.13 3.24 -11.32
C HIS A 58 -9.95 3.54 -12.24
N THR A 59 -9.54 4.80 -12.36
CA THR A 59 -8.34 5.19 -13.08
C THR A 59 -7.13 5.00 -12.16
N GLN A 60 -6.12 4.29 -12.64
CA GLN A 60 -4.90 4.06 -11.88
C GLN A 60 -3.99 5.28 -11.94
N ILE A 61 -3.48 5.68 -10.79
CA ILE A 61 -2.46 6.73 -10.67
C ILE A 61 -1.13 6.07 -10.35
N ARG A 62 -0.09 6.37 -11.12
CA ARG A 62 1.26 5.88 -10.82
C ARG A 62 1.71 6.46 -9.48
N PRO A 63 2.26 5.63 -8.56
CA PRO A 63 2.70 6.12 -7.25
C PRO A 63 3.74 7.23 -7.33
N ASP A 64 4.71 7.13 -8.25
CA ASP A 64 5.73 8.16 -8.40
C ASP A 64 5.10 9.51 -8.78
N LEU A 65 4.10 9.52 -9.66
CA LEU A 65 3.39 10.74 -10.03
C LEU A 65 2.59 11.29 -8.86
N PHE A 66 1.95 10.43 -8.08
CA PHE A 66 1.18 10.86 -6.91
C PHE A 66 2.09 11.55 -5.88
N PHE A 67 3.20 10.91 -5.52
CA PHE A 67 4.07 11.41 -4.45
C PHE A 67 4.92 12.62 -4.87
N HIS A 68 5.14 12.82 -6.15
CA HIS A 68 5.84 14.00 -6.67
C HIS A 68 4.91 15.10 -7.19
N SER A 69 3.61 14.87 -7.15
CA SER A 69 2.62 15.85 -7.63
C SER A 69 2.49 17.02 -6.67
N GLU A 70 2.32 18.21 -7.21
CA GLU A 70 1.96 19.39 -6.44
C GLU A 70 0.45 19.52 -6.24
N THR A 71 -0.33 18.70 -6.94
CA THR A 71 -1.80 18.70 -6.87
C THR A 71 -2.30 18.16 -5.53
N PHE A 72 -1.59 17.19 -4.97
CA PHE A 72 -1.98 16.57 -3.70
C PHE A 72 -1.22 17.21 -2.55
N ALA A 73 -1.92 17.45 -1.43
CA ALA A 73 -1.31 18.02 -0.24
C ALA A 73 -0.32 17.03 0.41
N ASP A 74 0.67 17.56 1.12
CA ASP A 74 1.65 16.74 1.82
C ASP A 74 1.01 15.83 2.86
N ASP A 75 -0.04 16.31 3.54
CA ASP A 75 -0.80 15.49 4.49
C ASP A 75 -1.44 14.28 3.82
N ASP A 76 -1.97 14.46 2.59
CA ASP A 76 -2.58 13.37 1.83
C ASP A 76 -1.51 12.34 1.43
N LYS A 77 -0.34 12.80 1.01
CA LYS A 77 0.77 11.92 0.66
C LYS A 77 1.23 11.10 1.85
N LEU A 78 1.34 11.73 3.02
CA LEU A 78 1.74 11.04 4.25
C LEU A 78 0.69 10.00 4.67
N ASN A 79 -0.58 10.35 4.59
CA ASN A 79 -1.67 9.42 4.92
C ASN A 79 -1.68 8.22 3.98
N VAL A 80 -1.51 8.45 2.67
CA VAL A 80 -1.45 7.38 1.68
C VAL A 80 -0.24 6.47 1.93
N GLU A 81 0.92 7.05 2.23
CA GLU A 81 2.12 6.27 2.54
C GLU A 81 1.90 5.37 3.76
N ARG A 82 1.35 5.91 4.83
CA ARG A 82 1.09 5.16 6.07
C ARG A 82 0.05 4.07 5.89
N LEU A 83 -1.05 4.38 5.19
CA LEU A 83 -2.10 3.40 4.88
C LEU A 83 -1.57 2.29 3.99
N SER A 84 -0.76 2.64 2.98
CA SER A 84 -0.14 1.65 2.10
C SER A 84 0.72 0.68 2.89
N ARG A 85 1.55 1.18 3.79
CA ARG A 85 2.39 0.35 4.65
C ARG A 85 1.55 -0.59 5.52
N ALA A 86 0.47 -0.09 6.09
CA ALA A 86 -0.40 -0.89 6.95
C ALA A 86 -1.07 -2.03 6.18
N ILE A 87 -1.61 -1.75 4.99
CA ILE A 87 -2.23 -2.82 4.19
C ILE A 87 -1.19 -3.80 3.66
N HIS A 88 0.01 -3.34 3.31
CA HIS A 88 1.09 -4.23 2.85
C HIS A 88 1.47 -5.24 3.93
N ILE A 89 1.63 -4.79 5.17
CA ILE A 89 2.00 -5.67 6.29
C ILE A 89 0.90 -6.72 6.53
N ARG A 90 -0.36 -6.29 6.52
CA ARG A 90 -1.50 -7.19 6.72
C ARG A 90 -1.64 -8.20 5.58
N ASN A 91 -1.54 -7.73 4.35
CA ASN A 91 -1.66 -8.60 3.18
C ASN A 91 -0.49 -9.57 3.07
N PHE A 92 0.71 -9.13 3.45
CA PHE A 92 1.88 -10.00 3.44
C PHE A 92 1.67 -11.21 4.35
N SER A 93 1.07 -11.01 5.53
CA SER A 93 0.82 -12.09 6.49
C SER A 93 -0.15 -13.15 5.95
N LEU A 94 -0.97 -12.80 4.95
CA LEU A 94 -1.93 -13.70 4.30
C LEU A 94 -1.42 -14.24 2.97
N SER A 95 -0.26 -13.75 2.50
CA SER A 95 0.26 -14.08 1.18
C SER A 95 1.03 -15.40 1.19
N PRO A 96 1.29 -15.99 -0.01
CA PRO A 96 2.18 -17.14 -0.13
C PRO A 96 3.62 -16.86 0.29
N TYR A 97 3.99 -15.58 0.44
CA TYR A 97 5.33 -15.14 0.79
C TYR A 97 5.54 -14.92 2.29
N ARG A 98 4.52 -15.22 3.12
CA ARG A 98 4.49 -14.87 4.56
C ARG A 98 5.67 -15.40 5.38
N ASP A 99 6.29 -16.47 4.93
CA ASP A 99 7.45 -17.07 5.60
C ASP A 99 8.79 -16.53 5.09
N THR A 100 8.76 -15.56 4.21
CA THR A 100 9.95 -14.89 3.68
C THR A 100 10.04 -13.47 4.25
N ARG A 101 10.82 -12.60 3.61
CA ARG A 101 11.01 -11.21 4.06
C ARG A 101 10.14 -10.25 3.28
N LEU A 102 9.54 -9.32 4.00
CA LEU A 102 8.79 -8.22 3.39
C LEU A 102 9.72 -7.02 3.19
N PHE A 103 9.77 -6.52 1.96
CA PHE A 103 10.47 -5.29 1.62
C PHE A 103 9.45 -4.20 1.32
N LEU A 104 9.54 -3.09 2.04
CA LEU A 104 8.66 -1.95 1.85
C LEU A 104 9.45 -0.84 1.19
N ASN A 105 8.85 -0.20 0.18
CA ASN A 105 9.41 1.02 -0.38
C ASN A 105 9.22 2.16 0.59
N VAL A 106 10.28 2.91 0.87
CA VAL A 106 10.19 4.17 1.58
C VAL A 106 9.88 5.24 0.53
N LEU A 107 8.63 5.72 0.56
CA LEU A 107 8.18 6.71 -0.41
C LEU A 107 8.54 8.12 0.08
N PRO A 108 8.97 9.01 -0.84
CA PRO A 108 9.30 10.38 -0.46
C PRO A 108 8.03 11.18 -0.18
N VAL A 109 7.84 11.56 1.05
CA VAL A 109 6.73 12.41 1.49
C VAL A 109 7.23 13.56 2.33
#